data_e5aa6125009f07c9cac1dcfaaef02a59
#
_entry.id   e5aa6125009f07c9cac1dcfaaef02a59
#
_cell.length_a   1.000
_cell.length_b   1.000
_cell.length_c   1.000
_cell.angle_alpha   90.00
_cell.angle_beta   90.00
_cell.angle_gamma   90.00
#
_symmetry.space_group_name_H-M   'P 1'
#
loop_
_entity.id
_entity.type
_entity.pdbx_description
1 polymer ?
#
loop_
_entity_poly.entity_id
_entity_poly.type
_entity_poly.pdbx_seq_one_letter_code
_entity_poly.pdbx_strand_id
1 'polypeptide(L)'
;MNWSVQNIQGSNAQDIASSIETSLRSGELQAGDSLPAVRHLATQLGVNPNTVAAAYARLRDAGRLVTSGRRGTRVAGEAVQMPAAYVVPQGLRDLASGQVDSSLLPQLRAGAWNKLRALLAPQADAGGAAAGELSDDEELLAVTREWLGSQGIPQQSSVGVFSSTLDAIERALRQHARPGDRIAIEDPCWPPLLALLRSLRLRPVPLSMDGQGVQVPAAGVLASCAAVVLTPRAHNPTGANLRADRWRALRKQLRACPNTLVIFNDYWGLISAAPFVAGGSGVNGLPPNWLYVMSLGKPLGHEMRVCMAAGLSDLIEGMRAHFALGPRKVSRWLQGHAALLWRQASKGRGRGSFAYMQSTYAARRQALVMELQKQGVALIDGGDASADGLHLWIAVPDELTVVQAMASCGWAVQAGSPMALVNASAIRISLGAVDKRDAKRLSADLSVALSLQVRAVY
;
A
#
# COMPACT_ATOMS: atom_id res chain seq x y z
N MET A 1 -13.68 -21.16 -16.87
CA MET A 1 -14.06 -20.19 -17.93
C MET A 1 -12.92 -20.12 -18.90
N ASN A 2 -13.21 -20.28 -20.21
CA ASN A 2 -12.14 -20.16 -21.21
C ASN A 2 -11.76 -18.67 -21.33
N TRP A 3 -10.57 -18.33 -20.85
CA TRP A 3 -9.96 -17.04 -21.11
C TRP A 3 -9.81 -16.85 -22.64
N SER A 4 -10.37 -15.78 -23.20
CA SER A 4 -10.34 -15.59 -24.64
C SER A 4 -8.99 -14.97 -25.04
N VAL A 5 -8.40 -15.54 -26.06
CA VAL A 5 -7.14 -15.13 -26.69
C VAL A 5 -7.15 -13.66 -27.18
N GLN A 6 -8.32 -13.03 -27.21
CA GLN A 6 -8.55 -11.65 -27.68
C GLN A 6 -7.86 -10.57 -26.85
N ASN A 7 -7.35 -10.93 -25.65
CA ASN A 7 -6.75 -9.95 -24.73
C ASN A 7 -5.22 -9.82 -24.85
N ILE A 8 -4.53 -10.72 -25.61
CA ILE A 8 -3.08 -10.56 -25.83
C ILE A 8 -2.87 -9.67 -27.06
N GLN A 9 -2.00 -8.67 -26.90
CA GLN A 9 -1.63 -7.72 -27.93
C GLN A 9 -0.10 -7.60 -28.02
N GLY A 10 0.41 -7.16 -29.17
CA GLY A 10 1.81 -6.89 -29.40
C GLY A 10 2.34 -7.39 -30.73
N SER A 11 3.33 -6.69 -31.26
CA SER A 11 3.97 -6.99 -32.54
C SER A 11 5.36 -7.60 -32.41
N ASN A 12 5.95 -7.57 -31.24
CA ASN A 12 7.27 -8.13 -30.90
C ASN A 12 7.23 -8.92 -29.59
N ALA A 13 8.31 -9.63 -29.29
CA ALA A 13 8.37 -10.51 -28.11
C ALA A 13 8.24 -9.77 -26.77
N GLN A 14 8.71 -8.52 -26.71
CA GLN A 14 8.60 -7.69 -25.51
C GLN A 14 7.14 -7.28 -25.26
N ASP A 15 6.45 -6.76 -26.29
CA ASP A 15 5.07 -6.30 -26.17
C ASP A 15 4.14 -7.45 -25.79
N ILE A 16 4.31 -8.62 -26.44
CA ILE A 16 3.52 -9.82 -26.14
C ILE A 16 3.75 -10.26 -24.68
N ALA A 17 4.99 -10.28 -24.22
CA ALA A 17 5.30 -10.61 -22.83
C ALA A 17 4.68 -9.61 -21.86
N SER A 18 4.80 -8.32 -22.14
CA SER A 18 4.22 -7.24 -21.33
C SER A 18 2.69 -7.30 -21.27
N SER A 19 2.05 -7.63 -22.41
CA SER A 19 0.60 -7.80 -22.48
C SER A 19 0.13 -8.97 -21.59
N ILE A 20 0.82 -10.12 -21.64
CA ILE A 20 0.54 -11.28 -20.79
C ILE A 20 0.78 -10.92 -19.32
N GLU A 21 1.86 -10.23 -18.99
CA GLU A 21 2.14 -9.77 -17.61
C GLU A 21 1.07 -8.80 -17.10
N THR A 22 0.53 -7.96 -17.96
CA THR A 22 -0.58 -7.06 -17.61
C THR A 22 -1.83 -7.87 -17.26
N SER A 23 -2.19 -8.87 -18.08
CA SER A 23 -3.33 -9.76 -17.80
C SER A 23 -3.11 -10.62 -16.55
N LEU A 24 -1.87 -10.99 -16.23
CA LEU A 24 -1.52 -11.65 -14.96
C LEU A 24 -1.68 -10.68 -13.77
N ARG A 25 -1.26 -9.44 -13.91
CA ARG A 25 -1.38 -8.42 -12.87
C ARG A 25 -2.83 -8.02 -12.60
N SER A 26 -3.63 -7.86 -13.65
CA SER A 26 -5.07 -7.54 -13.53
C SER A 26 -5.91 -8.71 -13.02
N GLY A 27 -5.33 -9.94 -12.95
CA GLY A 27 -6.06 -11.14 -12.55
C GLY A 27 -6.99 -11.71 -13.62
N GLU A 28 -6.91 -11.20 -14.86
CA GLU A 28 -7.60 -11.79 -16.01
C GLU A 28 -7.03 -13.16 -16.35
N LEU A 29 -5.71 -13.34 -16.21
CA LEU A 29 -5.01 -14.62 -16.23
C LEU A 29 -4.68 -15.07 -14.82
N GLN A 30 -5.04 -16.29 -14.48
CA GLN A 30 -4.82 -16.88 -13.16
C GLN A 30 -3.88 -18.07 -13.21
N ALA A 31 -3.27 -18.40 -12.09
CA ALA A 31 -2.44 -19.59 -11.95
C ALA A 31 -3.17 -20.85 -12.43
N GLY A 32 -2.50 -21.62 -13.29
CA GLY A 32 -3.05 -22.83 -13.89
C GLY A 32 -3.81 -22.60 -15.21
N ASP A 33 -4.11 -21.34 -15.59
CA ASP A 33 -4.75 -21.03 -16.87
C ASP A 33 -3.84 -21.44 -18.02
N SER A 34 -4.44 -22.01 -19.08
CA SER A 34 -3.72 -22.42 -20.28
C SER A 34 -3.57 -21.26 -21.25
N LEU A 35 -2.35 -21.00 -21.68
CA LEU A 35 -2.07 -20.07 -22.76
C LEU A 35 -2.26 -20.74 -24.13
N PRO A 36 -2.58 -19.95 -25.17
CA PRO A 36 -2.69 -20.46 -26.52
C PRO A 36 -1.41 -21.12 -26.99
N ALA A 37 -1.54 -22.10 -27.88
CA ALA A 37 -0.37 -22.68 -28.55
C ALA A 37 0.36 -21.58 -29.35
N VAL A 38 1.71 -21.60 -29.33
CA VAL A 38 2.56 -20.61 -29.99
C VAL A 38 2.11 -20.28 -31.41
N ARG A 39 1.83 -21.32 -32.21
CA ARG A 39 1.39 -21.13 -33.61
C ARG A 39 0.02 -20.46 -33.71
N HIS A 40 -0.89 -20.80 -32.80
CA HIS A 40 -2.24 -20.22 -32.79
C HIS A 40 -2.20 -18.72 -32.43
N LEU A 41 -1.47 -18.36 -31.38
CA LEU A 41 -1.31 -16.97 -31.00
C LEU A 41 -0.57 -16.17 -32.06
N ALA A 42 0.46 -16.74 -32.71
CA ALA A 42 1.19 -16.09 -33.77
C ALA A 42 0.30 -15.74 -34.96
N THR A 43 -0.58 -16.68 -35.37
CA THR A 43 -1.57 -16.44 -36.43
C THR A 43 -2.53 -15.32 -36.08
N GLN A 44 -3.03 -15.27 -34.85
CA GLN A 44 -3.97 -14.24 -34.37
C GLN A 44 -3.35 -12.84 -34.31
N LEU A 45 -2.09 -12.76 -33.87
CA LEU A 45 -1.36 -11.49 -33.78
C LEU A 45 -0.72 -11.05 -35.10
N GLY A 46 -0.72 -11.90 -36.15
CA GLY A 46 -0.04 -11.62 -37.40
C GLY A 46 1.48 -11.57 -37.28
N VAL A 47 2.07 -12.29 -36.32
CA VAL A 47 3.53 -12.28 -36.05
C VAL A 47 4.17 -13.64 -36.34
N ASN A 48 5.51 -13.66 -36.42
CA ASN A 48 6.25 -14.92 -36.57
C ASN A 48 6.08 -15.81 -35.32
N PRO A 49 5.89 -17.14 -35.46
CA PRO A 49 5.84 -18.05 -34.31
C PRO A 49 7.05 -17.95 -33.36
N ASN A 50 8.24 -17.66 -33.88
CA ASN A 50 9.44 -17.46 -33.06
C ASN A 50 9.34 -16.23 -32.14
N THR A 51 8.60 -15.20 -32.55
CA THR A 51 8.34 -14.01 -31.73
C THR A 51 7.51 -14.38 -30.49
N VAL A 52 6.45 -15.17 -30.67
CA VAL A 52 5.63 -15.67 -29.57
C VAL A 52 6.42 -16.65 -28.69
N ALA A 53 7.22 -17.56 -29.34
CA ALA A 53 8.06 -18.49 -28.59
C ALA A 53 9.09 -17.76 -27.70
N ALA A 54 9.69 -16.67 -28.20
CA ALA A 54 10.61 -15.82 -27.43
C ALA A 54 9.89 -15.12 -26.27
N ALA A 55 8.67 -14.60 -26.47
CA ALA A 55 7.87 -14.02 -25.39
C ALA A 55 7.56 -15.05 -24.30
N TYR A 56 7.13 -16.25 -24.66
CA TYR A 56 6.87 -17.33 -23.73
C TYR A 56 8.15 -17.82 -23.02
N ALA A 57 9.29 -17.85 -23.71
CA ALA A 57 10.57 -18.20 -23.09
C ALA A 57 10.95 -17.18 -22.00
N ARG A 58 10.86 -15.88 -22.30
CA ARG A 58 11.11 -14.82 -21.30
C ARG A 58 10.22 -14.96 -20.05
N LEU A 59 8.94 -15.23 -20.26
CA LEU A 59 7.99 -15.42 -19.16
C LEU A 59 8.25 -16.70 -18.36
N ARG A 60 8.76 -17.77 -19.01
CA ARG A 60 9.22 -18.99 -18.30
C ARG A 60 10.47 -18.72 -17.49
N ASP A 61 11.45 -18.02 -18.07
CA ASP A 61 12.70 -17.68 -17.38
C ASP A 61 12.42 -16.75 -16.18
N ALA A 62 11.38 -15.90 -16.28
CA ALA A 62 10.85 -15.12 -15.18
C ALA A 62 9.97 -15.92 -14.19
N GLY A 63 9.80 -17.25 -14.40
CA GLY A 63 8.96 -18.09 -13.53
C GLY A 63 7.45 -17.84 -13.64
N ARG A 64 7.01 -17.08 -14.65
CA ARG A 64 5.58 -16.74 -14.86
C ARG A 64 4.81 -17.82 -15.58
N LEU A 65 5.48 -18.59 -16.42
CA LEU A 65 4.89 -19.67 -17.19
C LEU A 65 5.61 -20.99 -16.91
N VAL A 66 4.87 -22.09 -17.03
CA VAL A 66 5.40 -23.47 -17.05
C VAL A 66 4.94 -24.19 -18.30
N THR A 67 5.82 -24.97 -18.90
CA THR A 67 5.48 -25.82 -20.03
C THR A 67 5.44 -27.27 -19.58
N SER A 68 4.31 -27.94 -19.77
CA SER A 68 4.08 -29.32 -19.35
C SER A 68 3.92 -30.20 -20.60
N GLY A 69 4.96 -30.38 -21.40
CA GLY A 69 4.97 -31.28 -22.54
C GLY A 69 3.67 -31.23 -23.38
N ARG A 70 2.91 -32.32 -23.42
CA ARG A 70 1.64 -32.42 -24.17
C ARG A 70 0.50 -31.56 -23.60
N ARG A 71 0.62 -31.01 -22.39
CA ARG A 71 -0.41 -30.18 -21.76
C ARG A 71 -0.27 -28.66 -22.09
N GLY A 72 0.71 -28.31 -22.94
CA GLY A 72 0.90 -26.94 -23.39
C GLY A 72 1.58 -26.01 -22.38
N THR A 73 1.51 -24.71 -22.63
CA THR A 73 2.03 -23.66 -21.76
C THR A 73 0.91 -23.17 -20.84
N ARG A 74 1.20 -23.08 -19.55
CA ARG A 74 0.26 -22.60 -18.54
C ARG A 74 0.90 -21.51 -17.69
N VAL A 75 0.06 -20.69 -17.11
CA VAL A 75 0.49 -19.79 -16.04
C VAL A 75 1.05 -20.64 -14.90
N ALA A 76 2.26 -20.33 -14.47
CA ALA A 76 2.86 -20.97 -13.32
C ALA A 76 1.93 -20.85 -12.12
N GLY A 77 1.78 -21.92 -11.34
CA GLY A 77 1.12 -21.84 -10.05
C GLY A 77 1.96 -20.91 -9.17
N GLU A 78 1.50 -19.70 -8.93
CA GLU A 78 2.17 -18.83 -7.98
C GLU A 78 2.07 -19.47 -6.59
N ALA A 79 3.19 -19.95 -6.08
CA ALA A 79 3.42 -19.79 -4.65
C ALA A 79 3.23 -18.28 -4.41
N VAL A 80 2.37 -17.89 -3.45
CA VAL A 80 2.14 -16.51 -3.08
C VAL A 80 3.50 -15.86 -2.79
N GLN A 81 4.12 -15.30 -3.80
CA GLN A 81 5.36 -14.57 -3.64
C GLN A 81 4.96 -13.20 -3.13
N MET A 82 5.12 -13.01 -1.82
CA MET A 82 5.24 -11.66 -1.30
C MET A 82 6.29 -10.96 -2.17
N PRO A 83 6.01 -9.72 -2.63
CA PRO A 83 7.04 -8.93 -3.28
C PRO A 83 8.29 -9.01 -2.41
N ALA A 84 9.38 -9.53 -2.97
CA ALA A 84 10.64 -9.63 -2.23
C ALA A 84 10.91 -8.26 -1.60
N ALA A 85 11.17 -8.25 -0.30
CA ALA A 85 11.58 -7.01 0.35
C ALA A 85 12.74 -6.44 -0.48
N TYR A 86 12.62 -5.20 -0.91
CA TYR A 86 13.70 -4.58 -1.69
C TYR A 86 14.97 -4.59 -0.83
N VAL A 87 15.90 -5.43 -1.23
CA VAL A 87 17.23 -5.47 -0.59
C VAL A 87 18.05 -4.35 -1.18
N VAL A 88 18.32 -3.34 -0.36
CA VAL A 88 19.18 -2.22 -0.76
C VAL A 88 20.59 -2.73 -0.95
N PRO A 89 21.21 -2.59 -2.13
CA PRO A 89 22.59 -2.97 -2.34
C PRO A 89 23.52 -2.24 -1.38
N GLN A 90 24.56 -2.93 -0.91
CA GLN A 90 25.52 -2.38 0.02
C GLN A 90 26.19 -1.12 -0.57
N GLY A 91 26.31 -0.06 0.23
CA GLY A 91 26.91 1.22 -0.19
C GLY A 91 25.93 2.21 -0.81
N LEU A 92 24.69 1.82 -1.12
CA LEU A 92 23.69 2.75 -1.60
C LEU A 92 22.86 3.33 -0.44
N ARG A 93 22.48 4.59 -0.57
CA ARG A 93 21.53 5.24 0.34
C ARG A 93 20.10 4.79 0.04
N ASP A 94 19.41 4.29 1.06
CA ASP A 94 18.09 3.72 0.91
C ASP A 94 17.00 4.78 0.71
N LEU A 95 16.52 4.91 -0.52
CA LEU A 95 15.32 5.67 -0.89
C LEU A 95 14.23 4.76 -1.47
N ALA A 96 14.41 3.44 -1.39
CA ALA A 96 13.55 2.45 -2.00
C ALA A 96 12.66 1.71 -1.00
N SER A 97 13.18 1.31 0.18
CA SER A 97 12.46 0.42 1.12
C SER A 97 11.23 1.06 1.77
N GLY A 98 11.13 2.39 1.81
CA GLY A 98 10.05 3.10 2.48
C GLY A 98 10.12 3.00 4.01
N GLN A 99 11.30 2.78 4.56
CA GLN A 99 11.53 2.84 6.00
C GLN A 99 11.49 4.28 6.52
N VAL A 100 10.98 4.45 7.72
CA VAL A 100 11.03 5.72 8.44
C VAL A 100 12.41 5.94 9.04
N ASP A 101 12.76 7.18 9.30
CA ASP A 101 13.99 7.54 10.01
C ASP A 101 13.89 7.09 11.48
N SER A 102 14.67 6.08 11.84
CA SER A 102 14.68 5.52 13.19
C SER A 102 15.04 6.54 14.28
N SER A 103 15.81 7.58 13.92
CA SER A 103 16.19 8.64 14.85
C SER A 103 15.03 9.57 15.25
N LEU A 104 13.92 9.54 14.49
CA LEU A 104 12.72 10.32 14.77
C LEU A 104 11.72 9.55 15.63
N LEU A 105 11.87 8.23 15.76
CA LEU A 105 10.93 7.38 16.48
C LEU A 105 10.89 7.70 17.97
N PRO A 106 9.72 7.62 18.62
CA PRO A 106 9.60 7.75 20.05
C PRO A 106 10.32 6.62 20.79
N GLN A 107 10.90 6.95 21.92
CA GLN A 107 11.55 5.98 22.81
C GLN A 107 10.91 6.05 24.18
N LEU A 108 10.70 4.90 24.84
CA LEU A 108 10.15 4.87 26.17
C LEU A 108 11.10 5.55 27.17
N ARG A 109 10.56 6.44 27.99
CA ARG A 109 11.27 7.01 29.12
C ARG A 109 11.48 5.96 30.21
N ALA A 110 12.53 6.12 31.03
CA ALA A 110 12.91 5.13 32.06
C ALA A 110 11.74 4.71 32.95
N GLY A 111 10.91 5.65 33.44
CA GLY A 111 9.75 5.35 34.29
C GLY A 111 8.62 4.56 33.59
N ALA A 112 8.54 4.59 32.25
CA ALA A 112 7.54 3.84 31.51
C ALA A 112 7.87 2.34 31.44
N TRP A 113 9.15 1.97 31.52
CA TRP A 113 9.57 0.56 31.57
C TRP A 113 9.01 -0.19 32.79
N ASN A 114 8.91 0.48 33.93
CA ASN A 114 8.32 -0.13 35.15
C ASN A 114 6.83 -0.42 34.94
N LYS A 115 6.09 0.47 34.29
CA LYS A 115 4.69 0.23 33.92
C LYS A 115 4.56 -0.95 32.95
N LEU A 116 5.43 -1.04 31.96
CA LEU A 116 5.43 -2.14 31.00
C LEU A 116 5.74 -3.48 31.68
N ARG A 117 6.70 -3.51 32.63
CA ARG A 117 6.99 -4.70 33.44
C ARG A 117 5.78 -5.15 34.27
N ALA A 118 5.02 -4.21 34.83
CA ALA A 118 3.81 -4.54 35.58
C ALA A 118 2.74 -5.25 34.75
N LEU A 119 2.66 -4.98 33.45
CA LEU A 119 1.77 -5.69 32.50
C LEU A 119 2.19 -7.15 32.27
N LEU A 120 3.45 -7.50 32.56
CA LEU A 120 3.99 -8.86 32.43
C LEU A 120 3.88 -9.66 33.72
N ALA A 121 3.63 -8.99 34.87
CA ALA A 121 3.46 -9.71 36.11
C ALA A 121 2.28 -10.70 36.00
N PRO A 122 2.44 -11.94 36.45
CA PRO A 122 1.33 -12.88 36.52
C PRO A 122 0.20 -12.23 37.34
N GLN A 123 -0.95 -12.05 36.70
CA GLN A 123 -2.15 -11.64 37.44
C GLN A 123 -2.60 -12.85 38.26
N ALA A 124 -2.27 -12.85 39.50
CA ALA A 124 -2.43 -14.01 40.41
C ALA A 124 -3.89 -14.43 40.64
N ASP A 125 -4.89 -13.59 40.32
CA ASP A 125 -6.27 -13.83 40.74
C ASP A 125 -7.36 -13.40 39.73
N ALA A 126 -7.17 -13.63 38.47
CA ALA A 126 -8.31 -13.55 37.55
C ALA A 126 -8.94 -14.93 37.40
N GLY A 127 -9.82 -15.29 38.34
CA GLY A 127 -10.70 -16.44 38.23
C GLY A 127 -11.56 -16.34 36.96
N GLY A 128 -11.09 -16.94 35.90
CA GLY A 128 -11.71 -16.88 34.58
C GLY A 128 -10.70 -16.72 33.47
N ALA A 129 -9.67 -17.57 33.45
CA ALA A 129 -8.54 -17.52 32.50
C ALA A 129 -8.92 -17.43 31.00
N ALA A 130 -10.09 -17.91 30.62
CA ALA A 130 -10.50 -17.93 29.21
C ALA A 130 -10.98 -16.58 28.68
N ALA A 131 -11.67 -15.77 29.46
CA ALA A 131 -12.21 -14.48 28.98
C ALA A 131 -11.14 -13.38 28.96
N GLY A 132 -10.24 -13.32 29.95
CA GLY A 132 -9.12 -12.38 30.01
C GLY A 132 -7.99 -12.66 29.01
N GLU A 133 -7.90 -13.90 28.52
CA GLU A 133 -6.84 -14.33 27.61
C GLU A 133 -6.95 -13.71 26.20
N LEU A 134 -8.16 -13.34 25.76
CA LEU A 134 -8.44 -12.77 24.45
C LEU A 134 -8.70 -11.24 24.49
N SER A 135 -8.68 -10.59 25.67
CA SER A 135 -8.92 -9.16 25.77
C SER A 135 -7.75 -8.33 25.23
N ASP A 136 -8.08 -7.24 24.52
CA ASP A 136 -7.12 -6.23 24.12
C ASP A 136 -6.72 -5.34 25.31
N ASP A 137 -5.60 -4.61 25.17
CA ASP A 137 -5.12 -3.67 26.19
C ASP A 137 -6.04 -2.46 26.29
N GLU A 138 -6.58 -2.19 27.48
CA GLU A 138 -7.56 -1.13 27.73
C GLU A 138 -7.00 0.27 27.44
N GLU A 139 -5.73 0.52 27.78
CA GLU A 139 -5.09 1.82 27.53
C GLU A 139 -4.88 2.05 26.04
N LEU A 140 -4.50 1.00 25.27
CA LEU A 140 -4.40 1.08 23.83
C LEU A 140 -5.76 1.35 23.19
N LEU A 141 -6.81 0.68 23.65
CA LEU A 141 -8.17 0.93 23.18
C LEU A 141 -8.64 2.35 23.50
N ALA A 142 -8.32 2.85 24.71
CA ALA A 142 -8.69 4.20 25.14
C ALA A 142 -8.02 5.28 24.26
N VAL A 143 -6.69 5.21 24.06
CA VAL A 143 -5.98 6.18 23.22
C VAL A 143 -6.42 6.09 21.76
N THR A 144 -6.79 4.89 21.29
CA THR A 144 -7.34 4.69 19.95
C THR A 144 -8.70 5.36 19.81
N ARG A 145 -9.61 5.19 20.75
CA ARG A 145 -10.95 5.83 20.70
C ARG A 145 -10.85 7.36 20.76
N GLU A 146 -9.94 7.91 21.59
CA GLU A 146 -9.66 9.36 21.59
C GLU A 146 -9.22 9.85 20.20
N TRP A 147 -8.30 9.12 19.56
CA TRP A 147 -7.85 9.43 18.20
C TRP A 147 -8.98 9.32 17.19
N LEU A 148 -9.71 8.21 17.16
CA LEU A 148 -10.83 7.99 16.23
C LEU A 148 -11.89 9.09 16.35
N GLY A 149 -12.22 9.50 17.59
CA GLY A 149 -13.13 10.62 17.84
C GLY A 149 -12.61 11.93 17.26
N SER A 150 -11.31 12.21 17.38
CA SER A 150 -10.68 13.40 16.77
C SER A 150 -10.72 13.37 15.25
N GLN A 151 -10.82 12.19 14.63
CA GLN A 151 -10.97 12.01 13.18
C GLN A 151 -12.43 12.00 12.73
N GLY A 152 -13.38 12.23 13.64
CA GLY A 152 -14.83 12.21 13.33
C GLY A 152 -15.39 10.79 13.07
N ILE A 153 -14.70 9.76 13.52
CA ILE A 153 -15.21 8.37 13.52
C ILE A 153 -16.12 8.19 14.72
N PRO A 154 -17.32 7.59 14.55
CA PRO A 154 -18.32 7.48 15.61
C PRO A 154 -17.78 6.72 16.84
N GLN A 155 -18.07 7.21 18.05
CA GLN A 155 -17.61 6.64 19.32
C GLN A 155 -18.16 5.23 19.58
N GLN A 156 -19.33 4.91 19.03
CA GLN A 156 -19.96 3.59 19.15
C GLN A 156 -19.34 2.55 18.20
N SER A 157 -18.36 2.93 17.37
CA SER A 157 -17.70 1.99 16.48
C SER A 157 -16.96 0.92 17.27
N SER A 158 -17.06 -0.33 16.82
CA SER A 158 -16.24 -1.41 17.37
C SER A 158 -14.77 -1.22 17.00
N VAL A 159 -13.88 -1.55 17.94
CA VAL A 159 -12.41 -1.43 17.75
C VAL A 159 -11.76 -2.78 18.01
N GLY A 160 -10.83 -3.18 17.16
CA GLY A 160 -10.04 -4.40 17.30
C GLY A 160 -8.56 -4.16 17.05
N VAL A 161 -7.72 -5.02 17.65
CA VAL A 161 -6.27 -5.01 17.50
C VAL A 161 -5.81 -6.17 16.63
N PHE A 162 -5.02 -5.86 15.60
CA PHE A 162 -4.49 -6.82 14.62
C PHE A 162 -2.98 -6.64 14.44
N SER A 163 -2.31 -7.59 13.78
CA SER A 163 -0.85 -7.59 13.65
C SER A 163 -0.32 -6.60 12.61
N SER A 164 -1.14 -6.22 11.62
CA SER A 164 -0.79 -5.26 10.58
C SER A 164 -2.05 -4.79 9.83
N THR A 165 -1.93 -3.69 9.06
CA THR A 165 -3.03 -3.28 8.17
C THR A 165 -3.35 -4.36 7.13
N LEU A 166 -2.33 -5.05 6.60
CA LEU A 166 -2.53 -6.14 5.64
C LEU A 166 -3.29 -7.32 6.25
N ASP A 167 -2.97 -7.71 7.50
CA ASP A 167 -3.69 -8.73 8.25
C ASP A 167 -5.16 -8.34 8.50
N ALA A 168 -5.41 -7.08 8.91
CA ALA A 168 -6.77 -6.59 9.10
C ALA A 168 -7.56 -6.56 7.78
N ILE A 169 -6.96 -6.07 6.69
CA ILE A 169 -7.58 -6.05 5.36
C ILE A 169 -7.87 -7.48 4.86
N GLU A 170 -6.93 -8.41 5.04
CA GLU A 170 -7.14 -9.82 4.68
C GLU A 170 -8.38 -10.40 5.37
N ARG A 171 -8.50 -10.21 6.68
CA ARG A 171 -9.62 -10.74 7.45
C ARG A 171 -10.95 -10.13 7.05
N ALA A 172 -10.99 -8.84 6.82
CA ALA A 172 -12.17 -8.16 6.33
C ALA A 172 -12.58 -8.67 4.94
N LEU A 173 -11.62 -8.82 4.02
CA LEU A 173 -11.90 -9.34 2.68
C LEU A 173 -12.34 -10.81 2.70
N ARG A 174 -11.74 -11.67 3.54
CA ARG A 174 -12.17 -13.07 3.69
C ARG A 174 -13.60 -13.19 4.21
N GLN A 175 -14.04 -12.26 5.06
CA GLN A 175 -15.40 -12.24 5.57
C GLN A 175 -16.41 -11.70 4.55
N HIS A 176 -15.98 -10.74 3.73
CA HIS A 176 -16.88 -9.94 2.89
C HIS A 176 -16.89 -10.34 1.42
N ALA A 177 -15.78 -10.85 0.89
CA ALA A 177 -15.59 -11.18 -0.52
C ALA A 177 -15.35 -12.67 -0.75
N ARG A 178 -15.65 -13.14 -1.95
CA ARG A 178 -15.44 -14.52 -2.41
C ARG A 178 -14.39 -14.56 -3.53
N PRO A 179 -13.68 -15.68 -3.73
CA PRO A 179 -12.80 -15.84 -4.87
C PRO A 179 -13.51 -15.50 -6.19
N GLY A 180 -12.89 -14.63 -6.97
CA GLY A 180 -13.43 -14.10 -8.23
C GLY A 180 -14.10 -12.73 -8.10
N ASP A 181 -14.41 -12.26 -6.89
CA ASP A 181 -14.99 -10.93 -6.68
C ASP A 181 -14.00 -9.82 -7.04
N ARG A 182 -14.56 -8.69 -7.46
CA ARG A 182 -13.83 -7.50 -7.86
C ARG A 182 -13.57 -6.60 -6.66
N ILE A 183 -12.34 -6.13 -6.53
CA ILE A 183 -11.93 -5.19 -5.48
C ILE A 183 -11.34 -3.96 -6.14
N ALA A 184 -11.97 -2.81 -5.96
CA ALA A 184 -11.44 -1.55 -6.46
C ALA A 184 -10.27 -1.09 -5.58
N ILE A 185 -9.16 -0.74 -6.20
CA ILE A 185 -7.94 -0.25 -5.52
C ILE A 185 -7.31 0.89 -6.30
N GLU A 186 -6.65 1.76 -5.62
CA GLU A 186 -5.85 2.84 -6.19
C GLU A 186 -4.76 2.29 -7.11
N ASP A 187 -4.52 2.94 -8.26
CA ASP A 187 -3.45 2.57 -9.20
C ASP A 187 -2.62 3.83 -9.55
N PRO A 188 -1.34 3.86 -9.18
CA PRO A 188 -0.53 2.81 -8.56
C PRO A 188 -0.92 2.51 -7.12
N CYS A 189 -0.51 1.35 -6.59
CA CYS A 189 -0.80 0.94 -5.22
C CYS A 189 0.37 0.22 -4.53
N TRP A 190 0.25 0.04 -3.25
CA TRP A 190 1.21 -0.68 -2.42
C TRP A 190 1.28 -2.18 -2.81
N PRO A 191 2.47 -2.72 -3.25
CA PRO A 191 2.58 -4.07 -3.81
C PRO A 191 2.08 -5.22 -2.92
N PRO A 192 2.25 -5.20 -1.57
CA PRO A 192 1.70 -6.24 -0.71
C PRO A 192 0.16 -6.35 -0.78
N LEU A 193 -0.56 -5.26 -1.04
CA LEU A 193 -2.01 -5.31 -1.25
C LEU A 193 -2.35 -6.10 -2.53
N LEU A 194 -1.62 -5.87 -3.62
CA LEU A 194 -1.79 -6.65 -4.85
C LEU A 194 -1.51 -8.15 -4.63
N ALA A 195 -0.44 -8.47 -3.90
CA ALA A 195 -0.11 -9.84 -3.55
C ALA A 195 -1.22 -10.49 -2.70
N LEU A 196 -1.77 -9.75 -1.73
CA LEU A 196 -2.90 -10.20 -0.92
C LEU A 196 -4.13 -10.52 -1.78
N LEU A 197 -4.55 -9.60 -2.66
CA LEU A 197 -5.72 -9.82 -3.52
C LEU A 197 -5.55 -11.07 -4.39
N ARG A 198 -4.35 -11.26 -4.96
CA ARG A 198 -4.02 -12.47 -5.72
C ARG A 198 -4.11 -13.74 -4.87
N SER A 199 -3.56 -13.72 -3.65
CA SER A 199 -3.60 -14.86 -2.73
C SER A 199 -5.03 -15.27 -2.36
N LEU A 200 -5.93 -14.30 -2.29
CA LEU A 200 -7.36 -14.49 -2.04
C LEU A 200 -8.16 -14.81 -3.32
N ARG A 201 -7.50 -14.86 -4.47
CA ARG A 201 -8.14 -15.03 -5.80
C ARG A 201 -9.18 -13.95 -6.09
N LEU A 202 -8.95 -12.73 -5.61
CA LEU A 202 -9.77 -11.55 -5.87
C LEU A 202 -9.23 -10.81 -7.10
N ARG A 203 -10.12 -10.11 -7.81
CA ARG A 203 -9.78 -9.39 -9.04
C ARG A 203 -9.61 -7.90 -8.74
N PRO A 204 -8.39 -7.34 -8.83
CA PRO A 204 -8.19 -5.91 -8.64
C PRO A 204 -8.82 -5.13 -9.81
N VAL A 205 -9.48 -4.03 -9.47
CA VAL A 205 -10.04 -3.04 -10.41
C VAL A 205 -9.31 -1.73 -10.19
N PRO A 206 -8.51 -1.24 -11.15
CA PRO A 206 -7.72 -0.04 -10.98
C PRO A 206 -8.60 1.21 -10.90
N LEU A 207 -8.32 2.05 -9.92
CA LEU A 207 -8.84 3.41 -9.80
C LEU A 207 -7.69 4.38 -10.05
N SER A 208 -7.79 5.18 -11.09
CA SER A 208 -6.75 6.15 -11.45
C SER A 208 -6.51 7.15 -10.33
N MET A 209 -5.26 7.58 -10.20
CA MET A 209 -4.80 8.57 -9.22
C MET A 209 -4.33 9.87 -9.88
N ASP A 210 -4.47 10.97 -9.16
CA ASP A 210 -3.83 12.26 -9.45
C ASP A 210 -3.36 12.93 -8.15
N GLY A 211 -2.90 14.16 -8.21
CA GLY A 211 -2.45 14.90 -7.02
C GLY A 211 -3.54 15.16 -5.97
N GLN A 212 -4.79 14.97 -6.31
CA GLN A 212 -5.93 15.12 -5.38
C GLN A 212 -6.43 13.79 -4.80
N GLY A 213 -5.65 12.72 -4.98
CA GLY A 213 -6.00 11.36 -4.57
C GLY A 213 -6.67 10.55 -5.66
N VAL A 214 -7.44 9.53 -5.28
CA VAL A 214 -8.15 8.67 -6.22
C VAL A 214 -9.16 9.46 -7.04
N GLN A 215 -9.19 9.24 -8.36
CA GLN A 215 -10.19 9.85 -9.25
C GLN A 215 -11.55 9.16 -9.09
N VAL A 216 -12.62 9.93 -9.33
CA VAL A 216 -13.97 9.37 -9.31
C VAL A 216 -14.15 8.48 -10.54
N PRO A 217 -14.35 7.18 -10.37
CA PRO A 217 -14.50 6.28 -11.51
C PRO A 217 -15.83 6.50 -12.24
N ALA A 218 -15.95 5.92 -13.44
CA ALA A 218 -17.20 5.91 -14.19
C ALA A 218 -18.33 5.27 -13.35
N ALA A 219 -19.55 5.71 -13.62
CA ALA A 219 -20.73 5.19 -12.92
C ALA A 219 -20.84 3.65 -13.07
N GLY A 220 -21.19 2.98 -11.97
CA GLY A 220 -21.33 1.51 -11.92
C GLY A 220 -20.02 0.75 -11.62
N VAL A 221 -18.84 1.34 -11.74
CA VAL A 221 -17.57 0.65 -11.42
C VAL A 221 -17.58 0.21 -9.96
N LEU A 222 -17.88 1.10 -9.02
CA LEU A 222 -17.89 0.77 -7.59
C LEU A 222 -19.00 -0.23 -7.24
N ALA A 223 -20.16 -0.14 -7.89
CA ALA A 223 -21.28 -1.07 -7.69
C ALA A 223 -20.95 -2.52 -8.13
N SER A 224 -19.99 -2.68 -9.04
CA SER A 224 -19.53 -3.99 -9.50
C SER A 224 -18.44 -4.61 -8.61
N CYS A 225 -18.03 -3.91 -7.53
CA CYS A 225 -16.98 -4.34 -6.64
C CYS A 225 -17.53 -4.74 -5.26
N ALA A 226 -17.04 -5.85 -4.72
CA ALA A 226 -17.36 -6.26 -3.36
C ALA A 226 -16.75 -5.30 -2.33
N ALA A 227 -15.55 -4.80 -2.60
CA ALA A 227 -14.91 -3.82 -1.73
C ALA A 227 -14.09 -2.79 -2.53
N VAL A 228 -13.79 -1.67 -1.84
CA VAL A 228 -12.90 -0.60 -2.30
C VAL A 228 -11.86 -0.37 -1.21
N VAL A 229 -10.57 -0.37 -1.56
CA VAL A 229 -9.49 -0.04 -0.63
C VAL A 229 -8.92 1.33 -1.01
N LEU A 230 -8.95 2.26 -0.07
CA LEU A 230 -8.50 3.65 -0.25
C LEU A 230 -7.45 4.00 0.79
N THR A 231 -6.43 4.73 0.37
CA THR A 231 -5.42 5.34 1.26
C THR A 231 -5.75 6.83 1.39
N PRO A 232 -6.41 7.25 2.48
CA PRO A 232 -7.00 8.60 2.55
C PRO A 232 -5.95 9.70 2.66
N ARG A 233 -4.75 9.38 3.14
CA ARG A 233 -3.64 10.33 3.35
C ARG A 233 -2.31 9.68 3.03
N ALA A 234 -1.38 10.52 2.53
CA ALA A 234 -0.01 10.11 2.26
C ALA A 234 0.08 8.84 1.41
N HIS A 235 -0.72 8.76 0.35
CA HIS A 235 -0.84 7.56 -0.48
C HIS A 235 0.52 6.96 -0.86
N ASN A 236 0.67 5.66 -0.71
CA ASN A 236 1.85 4.94 -1.16
C ASN A 236 1.56 4.27 -2.51
N PRO A 237 2.19 4.75 -3.62
CA PRO A 237 3.49 5.45 -3.66
C PRO A 237 3.44 6.97 -3.92
N THR A 238 2.30 7.59 -4.17
CA THR A 238 2.24 8.95 -4.75
C THR A 238 2.44 10.09 -3.73
N GLY A 239 2.15 9.85 -2.45
CA GLY A 239 2.10 10.91 -1.43
C GLY A 239 0.83 11.76 -1.48
N ALA A 240 -0.09 11.50 -2.41
CA ALA A 240 -1.34 12.25 -2.55
C ALA A 240 -2.26 12.05 -1.34
N ASN A 241 -3.06 13.06 -1.05
CA ASN A 241 -4.13 13.01 -0.07
C ASN A 241 -5.48 13.06 -0.78
N LEU A 242 -6.44 12.28 -0.30
CA LEU A 242 -7.81 12.34 -0.78
C LEU A 242 -8.45 13.67 -0.38
N ARG A 243 -8.86 14.45 -1.36
CA ARG A 243 -9.49 15.77 -1.15
C ARG A 243 -10.96 15.64 -0.78
N ALA A 244 -11.46 16.59 0.00
CA ALA A 244 -12.83 16.55 0.52
C ALA A 244 -13.91 16.60 -0.58
N ASP A 245 -13.68 17.34 -1.66
CA ASP A 245 -14.56 17.40 -2.82
C ASP A 245 -14.57 16.05 -3.58
N ARG A 246 -13.41 15.42 -3.74
CA ARG A 246 -13.25 14.12 -4.35
C ARG A 246 -13.96 13.04 -3.52
N TRP A 247 -13.78 13.08 -2.19
CA TRP A 247 -14.49 12.19 -1.29
C TRP A 247 -16.02 12.35 -1.38
N ARG A 248 -16.52 13.58 -1.42
CA ARG A 248 -17.97 13.83 -1.59
C ARG A 248 -18.54 13.18 -2.86
N ALA A 249 -17.81 13.28 -3.97
CA ALA A 249 -18.21 12.69 -5.24
C ALA A 249 -18.18 11.14 -5.20
N LEU A 250 -17.12 10.55 -4.66
CA LEU A 250 -17.01 9.09 -4.44
C LEU A 250 -18.12 8.57 -3.53
N ARG A 251 -18.35 9.26 -2.42
CA ARG A 251 -19.38 8.87 -1.46
C ARG A 251 -20.79 8.91 -2.04
N LYS A 252 -21.06 9.83 -2.98
CA LYS A 252 -22.33 9.85 -3.71
C LYS A 252 -22.55 8.56 -4.49
N GLN A 253 -21.52 8.02 -5.14
CA GLN A 253 -21.59 6.72 -5.83
C GLN A 253 -21.72 5.57 -4.81
N LEU A 254 -20.95 5.57 -3.73
CA LEU A 254 -20.95 4.52 -2.70
C LEU A 254 -22.29 4.41 -1.96
N ARG A 255 -23.06 5.51 -1.85
CA ARG A 255 -24.44 5.46 -1.30
C ARG A 255 -25.38 4.57 -2.11
N ALA A 256 -25.16 4.48 -3.42
CA ALA A 256 -25.93 3.58 -4.29
C ALA A 256 -25.46 2.11 -4.20
N CYS A 257 -24.38 1.84 -3.47
CA CYS A 257 -23.74 0.54 -3.33
C CYS A 257 -23.57 0.16 -1.84
N PRO A 258 -24.65 0.02 -1.06
CA PRO A 258 -24.57 -0.13 0.40
C PRO A 258 -23.84 -1.39 0.84
N ASN A 259 -23.78 -2.41 -0.02
CA ASN A 259 -23.08 -3.66 0.26
C ASN A 259 -21.58 -3.60 -0.04
N THR A 260 -21.10 -2.60 -0.77
CA THR A 260 -19.67 -2.45 -1.05
C THR A 260 -18.93 -2.04 0.23
N LEU A 261 -17.98 -2.85 0.68
CA LEU A 261 -17.13 -2.53 1.83
C LEU A 261 -16.08 -1.49 1.44
N VAL A 262 -16.04 -0.37 2.14
CA VAL A 262 -15.01 0.66 1.95
C VAL A 262 -13.96 0.55 3.04
N ILE A 263 -12.74 0.20 2.66
CA ILE A 263 -11.61 0.03 3.56
C ILE A 263 -10.69 1.25 3.45
N PHE A 264 -10.55 2.01 4.53
CA PHE A 264 -9.60 3.12 4.64
C PHE A 264 -8.30 2.61 5.25
N ASN A 265 -7.25 2.49 4.44
CA ASN A 265 -5.92 2.09 4.89
C ASN A 265 -5.10 3.35 5.27
N ASP A 266 -5.22 3.79 6.50
CA ASP A 266 -4.59 5.01 7.00
C ASP A 266 -3.27 4.72 7.73
N TYR A 267 -2.28 4.26 7.00
CA TYR A 267 -0.99 3.84 7.57
C TYR A 267 -0.13 5.01 8.10
N TRP A 268 -0.44 6.25 7.71
CA TRP A 268 0.31 7.46 8.05
C TRP A 268 -0.41 8.36 9.08
N GLY A 269 -1.66 8.08 9.40
CA GLY A 269 -2.60 8.93 10.11
C GLY A 269 -2.06 9.72 11.30
N LEU A 270 -1.36 9.06 12.25
CA LEU A 270 -0.83 9.70 13.47
C LEU A 270 0.24 10.77 13.22
N ILE A 271 0.88 10.75 12.07
CA ILE A 271 1.95 11.68 11.68
C ILE A 271 1.63 12.43 10.38
N SER A 272 0.38 12.38 9.94
CA SER A 272 -0.12 13.15 8.80
C SER A 272 -0.49 14.58 9.21
N ALA A 273 -0.19 15.54 8.31
CA ALA A 273 -0.71 16.90 8.39
C ALA A 273 -2.12 17.02 7.79
N ALA A 274 -2.49 16.08 6.92
CA ALA A 274 -3.76 16.11 6.21
C ALA A 274 -4.93 15.62 7.10
N PRO A 275 -6.14 16.20 6.96
CA PRO A 275 -7.32 15.73 7.68
C PRO A 275 -7.82 14.39 7.11
N PHE A 276 -8.50 13.60 7.93
CA PHE A 276 -9.28 12.45 7.46
C PHE A 276 -10.62 12.93 6.92
N VAL A 277 -10.73 13.04 5.61
CA VAL A 277 -11.88 13.68 4.94
C VAL A 277 -13.18 12.87 4.98
N ALA A 278 -13.11 11.58 5.29
CA ALA A 278 -14.28 10.71 5.42
C ALA A 278 -14.88 10.69 6.84
N GLY A 279 -14.24 11.37 7.79
CA GLY A 279 -14.77 11.53 9.14
C GLY A 279 -15.92 12.56 9.22
N GLY A 280 -16.63 12.54 10.34
CA GLY A 280 -17.75 13.46 10.60
C GLY A 280 -19.11 12.92 10.16
N SER A 281 -20.10 13.80 10.14
CA SER A 281 -21.49 13.47 9.84
C SER A 281 -21.98 14.01 8.49
N GLY A 282 -23.14 13.62 8.06
CA GLY A 282 -23.79 14.14 6.84
C GLY A 282 -23.12 13.69 5.55
N VAL A 283 -22.94 14.64 4.62
CA VAL A 283 -22.42 14.35 3.26
C VAL A 283 -20.95 13.98 3.23
N ASN A 284 -20.20 14.35 4.24
CA ASN A 284 -18.78 14.02 4.38
C ASN A 284 -18.51 12.79 5.27
N GLY A 285 -19.56 12.17 5.85
CA GLY A 285 -19.41 11.05 6.76
C GLY A 285 -19.03 9.73 6.09
N LEU A 286 -18.83 8.72 6.89
CA LEU A 286 -18.50 7.35 6.47
C LEU A 286 -19.62 6.73 5.60
N PRO A 287 -19.28 5.80 4.68
CA PRO A 287 -20.28 5.04 3.93
C PRO A 287 -21.01 4.03 4.83
N PRO A 288 -22.11 3.41 4.37
CA PRO A 288 -22.88 2.45 5.18
C PRO A 288 -22.05 1.25 5.67
N ASN A 289 -21.17 0.73 4.82
CA ASN A 289 -20.30 -0.41 5.12
C ASN A 289 -18.84 0.02 5.02
N TRP A 290 -18.15 0.08 6.14
CA TRP A 290 -16.81 0.62 6.20
C TRP A 290 -15.91 -0.06 7.23
N LEU A 291 -14.62 0.01 6.95
CA LEU A 291 -13.53 -0.37 7.84
C LEU A 291 -12.44 0.70 7.78
N TYR A 292 -12.02 1.20 8.93
CA TYR A 292 -10.84 2.04 9.06
C TYR A 292 -9.70 1.21 9.67
N VAL A 293 -8.54 1.17 9.05
CA VAL A 293 -7.35 0.47 9.57
C VAL A 293 -6.17 1.42 9.67
N MET A 294 -5.48 1.39 10.81
CA MET A 294 -4.38 2.29 11.13
C MET A 294 -3.16 1.51 11.63
N SER A 295 -2.04 1.65 10.94
CA SER A 295 -0.77 1.06 11.35
C SER A 295 -0.08 1.88 12.42
N LEU A 296 0.44 1.22 13.44
CA LEU A 296 1.35 1.84 14.41
C LEU A 296 2.84 1.65 14.02
N GLY A 297 3.12 0.88 12.97
CA GLY A 297 4.49 0.56 12.55
C GLY A 297 5.27 1.76 11.97
N LYS A 298 4.60 2.75 11.36
CA LYS A 298 5.28 3.95 10.86
C LYS A 298 5.55 4.97 11.97
N PRO A 299 4.57 5.33 12.82
CA PRO A 299 4.79 6.32 13.87
C PRO A 299 5.56 5.81 15.09
N LEU A 300 5.54 4.49 15.36
CA LEU A 300 6.16 3.91 16.59
C LEU A 300 7.35 2.97 16.29
N GLY A 301 7.65 2.71 15.01
CA GLY A 301 8.70 1.79 14.60
C GLY A 301 8.17 0.53 13.92
N HIS A 302 8.90 0.00 12.93
CA HIS A 302 8.40 -1.09 12.07
C HIS A 302 8.24 -2.42 12.82
N GLU A 303 8.98 -2.62 13.92
CA GLU A 303 8.83 -3.77 14.82
C GLU A 303 7.54 -3.68 15.65
N MET A 304 6.90 -2.51 15.71
CA MET A 304 5.60 -2.35 16.34
C MET A 304 4.51 -2.96 15.44
N ARG A 305 4.41 -4.27 15.49
CA ARG A 305 3.47 -5.07 14.69
C ARG A 305 2.07 -5.00 15.32
N VAL A 306 1.53 -3.77 15.37
CA VAL A 306 0.20 -3.45 15.89
C VAL A 306 -0.55 -2.60 14.89
N CYS A 307 -1.77 -2.98 14.59
CA CYS A 307 -2.73 -2.25 13.77
C CYS A 307 -4.04 -2.11 14.54
N MET A 308 -4.59 -0.92 14.55
CA MET A 308 -5.93 -0.65 15.07
C MET A 308 -6.92 -0.67 13.93
N ALA A 309 -8.04 -1.38 14.12
CA ALA A 309 -9.14 -1.37 13.17
C ALA A 309 -10.42 -0.87 13.85
N ALA A 310 -11.20 -0.05 13.15
CA ALA A 310 -12.51 0.41 13.60
C ALA A 310 -13.55 0.21 12.49
N GLY A 311 -14.76 -0.20 12.88
CA GLY A 311 -15.81 -0.50 11.91
C GLY A 311 -17.13 -0.87 12.57
N LEU A 312 -18.03 -1.44 11.77
CA LEU A 312 -19.26 -2.01 12.26
C LEU A 312 -18.98 -3.22 13.17
N SER A 313 -19.83 -3.44 14.18
CA SER A 313 -19.61 -4.49 15.18
C SER A 313 -19.46 -5.87 14.56
N ASP A 314 -20.40 -6.29 13.73
CA ASP A 314 -20.39 -7.62 13.11
C ASP A 314 -19.11 -7.86 12.28
N LEU A 315 -18.61 -6.83 11.59
CA LEU A 315 -17.37 -6.93 10.82
C LEU A 315 -16.15 -7.12 11.75
N ILE A 316 -16.01 -6.27 12.77
CA ILE A 316 -14.87 -6.34 13.71
C ILE A 316 -14.89 -7.64 14.50
N GLU A 317 -16.06 -8.09 14.98
CA GLU A 317 -16.23 -9.34 15.72
C GLU A 317 -15.89 -10.56 14.87
N GLY A 318 -16.36 -10.60 13.61
CA GLY A 318 -16.01 -11.66 12.68
C GLY A 318 -14.50 -11.67 12.34
N MET A 319 -13.88 -10.51 12.16
CA MET A 319 -12.43 -10.39 11.98
C MET A 319 -11.67 -10.89 13.21
N ARG A 320 -12.11 -10.58 14.43
CA ARG A 320 -11.52 -11.06 15.69
C ARG A 320 -11.67 -12.58 15.85
N ALA A 321 -12.85 -13.11 15.56
CA ALA A 321 -13.09 -14.55 15.59
C ALA A 321 -12.14 -15.29 14.65
N HIS A 322 -11.98 -14.79 13.43
CA HIS A 322 -11.04 -15.37 12.46
C HIS A 322 -9.58 -15.18 12.89
N PHE A 323 -9.22 -14.08 13.57
CA PHE A 323 -7.88 -13.87 14.13
C PHE A 323 -7.57 -14.87 15.25
N ALA A 324 -8.58 -15.19 16.05
CA ALA A 324 -8.44 -16.17 17.14
C ALA A 324 -8.14 -17.61 16.66
N LEU A 325 -8.48 -17.96 15.41
CA LEU A 325 -8.16 -19.28 14.82
C LEU A 325 -6.67 -19.46 14.46
N GLY A 326 -5.91 -18.37 14.36
CA GLY A 326 -4.50 -18.37 14.00
C GLY A 326 -3.63 -17.76 15.12
N PRO A 327 -3.22 -16.49 14.99
CA PRO A 327 -2.35 -15.83 15.97
C PRO A 327 -2.99 -15.65 17.35
N ARG A 328 -4.30 -15.83 17.47
CA ARG A 328 -5.16 -15.63 18.64
C ARG A 328 -5.30 -14.17 19.03
N LYS A 329 -4.22 -13.48 19.34
CA LYS A 329 -4.18 -12.05 19.66
C LYS A 329 -2.80 -11.45 19.38
N VAL A 330 -2.72 -10.15 19.31
CA VAL A 330 -1.46 -9.42 19.41
C VAL A 330 -1.00 -9.47 20.86
N SER A 331 0.29 -9.69 21.11
CA SER A 331 0.83 -9.74 22.46
C SER A 331 0.44 -8.51 23.27
N ARG A 332 -0.09 -8.70 24.49
CA ARG A 332 -0.42 -7.59 25.40
C ARG A 332 0.80 -6.72 25.74
N TRP A 333 1.99 -7.32 25.72
CA TRP A 333 3.23 -6.58 25.87
C TRP A 333 3.43 -5.55 24.75
N LEU A 334 3.24 -5.96 23.49
CA LEU A 334 3.29 -5.04 22.35
C LEU A 334 2.17 -3.99 22.39
N GLN A 335 0.97 -4.40 22.79
CA GLN A 335 -0.15 -3.48 22.93
C GLN A 335 0.13 -2.41 23.99
N GLY A 336 0.55 -2.80 25.19
CA GLY A 336 0.89 -1.87 26.27
C GLY A 336 2.10 -0.99 25.92
N HIS A 337 3.10 -1.56 25.24
CA HIS A 337 4.23 -0.78 24.73
C HIS A 337 3.75 0.29 23.73
N ALA A 338 2.89 -0.09 22.78
CA ALA A 338 2.30 0.83 21.81
C ALA A 338 1.51 1.95 22.49
N ALA A 339 0.68 1.62 23.48
CA ALA A 339 -0.10 2.59 24.25
C ALA A 339 0.79 3.63 24.95
N LEU A 340 1.83 3.17 25.63
CA LEU A 340 2.78 4.05 26.34
C LEU A 340 3.55 4.97 25.40
N LEU A 341 4.07 4.42 24.28
CA LEU A 341 4.75 5.22 23.26
C LEU A 341 3.80 6.23 22.62
N TRP A 342 2.58 5.82 22.29
CA TRP A 342 1.58 6.70 21.68
C TRP A 342 1.24 7.87 22.61
N ARG A 343 0.90 7.59 23.88
CA ARG A 343 0.63 8.66 24.87
C ARG A 343 1.81 9.62 25.02
N GLN A 344 3.02 9.09 25.06
CA GLN A 344 4.24 9.91 25.18
C GLN A 344 4.46 10.77 23.92
N ALA A 345 4.34 10.17 22.73
CA ALA A 345 4.58 10.85 21.47
C ALA A 345 3.52 11.91 21.13
N SER A 346 2.25 11.68 21.50
CA SER A 346 1.16 12.63 21.32
C SER A 346 1.31 13.89 22.17
N LYS A 347 1.81 13.76 23.41
CA LYS A 347 1.99 14.89 24.35
C LYS A 347 3.36 15.53 24.25
N GLY A 348 4.30 14.88 23.58
CA GLY A 348 5.69 15.31 23.46
C GLY A 348 5.85 16.54 22.58
N ARG A 349 6.91 17.31 22.85
CA ARG A 349 7.42 18.39 21.98
C ARG A 349 8.86 18.07 21.62
N GLY A 350 9.23 18.16 20.35
CA GLY A 350 10.59 17.82 19.88
C GLY A 350 10.74 16.36 19.45
N ARG A 351 11.99 15.89 19.30
CA ARG A 351 12.32 14.57 18.78
C ARG A 351 11.59 13.45 19.52
N GLY A 352 11.03 12.51 18.76
CA GLY A 352 10.21 11.43 19.31
C GLY A 352 8.73 11.78 19.53
N SER A 353 8.28 13.00 19.21
CA SER A 353 6.86 13.34 19.15
C SER A 353 6.29 13.24 17.75
N PHE A 354 5.00 12.98 17.61
CA PHE A 354 4.34 12.93 16.32
C PHE A 354 4.39 14.27 15.59
N ALA A 355 4.24 15.39 16.31
CA ALA A 355 4.35 16.73 15.73
C ALA A 355 5.74 17.00 15.15
N TYR A 356 6.80 16.54 15.81
CA TYR A 356 8.17 16.68 15.31
C TYR A 356 8.42 15.78 14.09
N MET A 357 7.93 14.54 14.09
CA MET A 357 8.01 13.65 12.93
C MET A 357 7.29 14.27 11.72
N GLN A 358 6.05 14.72 11.91
CA GLN A 358 5.23 15.39 10.91
C GLN A 358 5.97 16.58 10.29
N SER A 359 6.43 17.52 11.11
CA SER A 359 7.15 18.72 10.62
C SER A 359 8.47 18.38 9.92
N THR A 360 9.18 17.34 10.39
CA THR A 360 10.42 16.89 9.77
C THR A 360 10.18 16.31 8.37
N TYR A 361 9.19 15.41 8.21
CA TYR A 361 8.87 14.84 6.90
C TYR A 361 8.31 15.89 5.94
N ALA A 362 7.46 16.80 6.41
CA ALA A 362 6.98 17.92 5.61
C ALA A 362 8.14 18.80 5.10
N ALA A 363 9.10 19.12 5.97
CA ALA A 363 10.29 19.90 5.58
C ALA A 363 11.21 19.17 4.60
N ARG A 364 11.40 17.85 4.76
CA ARG A 364 12.17 17.01 3.82
C ARG A 364 11.50 16.96 2.45
N ARG A 365 10.18 16.75 2.43
CA ARG A 365 9.38 16.75 1.19
C ARG A 365 9.49 18.08 0.48
N GLN A 366 9.21 19.18 1.17
CA GLN A 366 9.26 20.52 0.61
C GLN A 366 10.63 20.84 0.02
N ALA A 367 11.71 20.53 0.74
CA ALA A 367 13.08 20.76 0.26
C ALA A 367 13.35 20.01 -1.04
N LEU A 368 12.98 18.71 -1.12
CA LEU A 368 13.22 17.92 -2.33
C LEU A 368 12.33 18.36 -3.49
N VAL A 369 11.04 18.62 -3.25
CA VAL A 369 10.09 19.10 -4.27
C VAL A 369 10.57 20.42 -4.89
N MET A 370 11.00 21.38 -4.08
CA MET A 370 11.54 22.65 -4.56
C MET A 370 12.76 22.46 -5.46
N GLU A 371 13.68 21.57 -5.10
CA GLU A 371 14.88 21.32 -5.91
C GLU A 371 14.52 20.56 -7.22
N LEU A 372 13.60 19.60 -7.18
CA LEU A 372 13.11 18.91 -8.38
C LEU A 372 12.41 19.86 -9.36
N GLN A 373 11.59 20.77 -8.85
CA GLN A 373 10.93 21.79 -9.67
C GLN A 373 11.92 22.74 -10.36
N LYS A 374 13.00 23.13 -9.67
CA LYS A 374 14.09 23.92 -10.27
C LYS A 374 14.79 23.20 -11.44
N GLN A 375 14.82 21.87 -11.39
CA GLN A 375 15.39 21.02 -12.45
C GLN A 375 14.35 20.67 -13.54
N GLY A 376 13.12 21.17 -13.45
CA GLY A 376 12.06 20.88 -14.42
C GLY A 376 11.50 19.47 -14.33
N VAL A 377 11.73 18.74 -13.21
CA VAL A 377 11.21 17.38 -13.00
C VAL A 377 9.73 17.46 -12.66
N ALA A 378 8.90 16.80 -13.47
CA ALA A 378 7.46 16.72 -13.25
C ALA A 378 7.12 15.73 -12.14
N LEU A 379 6.27 16.15 -11.20
CA LEU A 379 5.70 15.32 -10.15
C LEU A 379 4.23 15.03 -10.46
N ILE A 380 3.73 13.86 -10.13
CA ILE A 380 2.33 13.48 -10.38
C ILE A 380 1.34 14.37 -9.62
N ASP A 381 1.74 14.86 -8.46
CA ASP A 381 0.96 15.78 -7.62
C ASP A 381 1.20 17.28 -7.98
N GLY A 382 1.94 17.54 -9.06
CA GLY A 382 2.31 18.89 -9.46
C GLY A 382 3.20 19.63 -8.44
N GLY A 383 3.72 18.91 -7.43
CA GLY A 383 4.43 19.51 -6.29
C GLY A 383 3.46 20.16 -5.29
N ASP A 384 2.23 19.68 -5.21
CA ASP A 384 1.23 20.22 -4.29
C ASP A 384 1.77 20.21 -2.85
N ALA A 385 1.77 21.40 -2.23
CA ALA A 385 2.18 21.58 -0.84
C ALA A 385 1.29 20.83 0.16
N SER A 386 0.10 20.40 -0.26
CA SER A 386 -0.82 19.58 0.55
C SER A 386 -0.49 18.09 0.53
N ALA A 387 0.36 17.63 -0.38
CA ALA A 387 0.81 16.24 -0.40
C ALA A 387 1.65 15.93 0.84
N ASP A 388 1.52 14.73 1.37
CA ASP A 388 2.05 14.33 2.68
C ASP A 388 2.81 13.01 2.59
N GLY A 389 3.34 12.57 3.71
CA GLY A 389 3.91 11.25 3.86
C GLY A 389 5.36 11.10 3.41
N LEU A 390 5.69 9.83 3.20
CA LEU A 390 7.07 9.37 3.05
C LEU A 390 7.52 9.31 1.59
N HIS A 391 6.60 9.35 0.62
CA HIS A 391 6.89 8.97 -0.75
C HIS A 391 6.69 10.11 -1.74
N LEU A 392 7.53 10.11 -2.80
CA LEU A 392 7.38 10.90 -4.01
C LEU A 392 7.30 9.92 -5.18
N TRP A 393 6.38 10.17 -6.11
CA TRP A 393 6.20 9.40 -7.33
C TRP A 393 6.52 10.26 -8.54
N ILE A 394 7.48 9.81 -9.32
CA ILE A 394 8.05 10.58 -10.43
C ILE A 394 7.91 9.76 -11.70
N ALA A 395 7.17 10.28 -12.67
CA ALA A 395 7.08 9.69 -13.99
C ALA A 395 8.44 9.78 -14.70
N VAL A 396 8.86 8.70 -15.32
CA VAL A 396 10.14 8.61 -16.06
C VAL A 396 9.92 7.89 -17.38
N PRO A 397 10.69 8.18 -18.43
CA PRO A 397 10.55 7.52 -19.73
C PRO A 397 10.86 6.01 -19.67
N ASP A 398 11.93 5.64 -18.96
CA ASP A 398 12.33 4.24 -18.70
C ASP A 398 12.83 4.08 -17.27
N GLU A 399 12.09 3.32 -16.48
CA GLU A 399 12.38 3.16 -15.05
C GLU A 399 13.68 2.41 -14.78
N LEU A 400 14.02 1.42 -15.62
CA LEU A 400 15.22 0.62 -15.41
C LEU A 400 16.50 1.44 -15.58
N THR A 401 16.56 2.23 -16.65
CA THR A 401 17.68 3.12 -16.92
C THR A 401 17.84 4.15 -15.80
N VAL A 402 16.74 4.75 -15.32
CA VAL A 402 16.79 5.73 -14.21
C VAL A 402 17.22 5.06 -12.92
N VAL A 403 16.69 3.89 -12.57
CA VAL A 403 17.10 3.15 -11.36
C VAL A 403 18.59 2.82 -11.39
N GLN A 404 19.13 2.38 -12.52
CA GLN A 404 20.56 2.08 -12.68
C GLN A 404 21.43 3.33 -12.59
N ALA A 405 21.03 4.44 -13.24
CA ALA A 405 21.74 5.70 -13.16
C ALA A 405 21.76 6.25 -11.73
N MET A 406 20.65 6.22 -11.04
CA MET A 406 20.55 6.62 -9.63
C MET A 406 21.44 5.74 -8.72
N ALA A 407 21.48 4.43 -8.97
CA ALA A 407 22.36 3.52 -8.25
C ALA A 407 23.85 3.88 -8.46
N SER A 408 24.25 4.23 -9.69
CA SER A 408 25.60 4.70 -10.00
C SER A 408 25.98 5.99 -9.26
N CYS A 409 24.99 6.83 -8.92
CA CYS A 409 25.16 8.04 -8.09
C CYS A 409 25.07 7.76 -6.57
N GLY A 410 24.91 6.50 -6.16
CA GLY A 410 24.84 6.09 -4.76
C GLY A 410 23.42 6.10 -4.14
N TRP A 411 22.35 6.17 -4.95
CA TRP A 411 20.96 6.20 -4.50
C TRP A 411 20.21 4.93 -4.89
N ALA A 412 19.61 4.24 -3.93
CA ALA A 412 18.69 3.15 -4.20
C ALA A 412 17.26 3.70 -4.28
N VAL A 413 16.66 3.77 -5.47
CA VAL A 413 15.26 4.17 -5.69
C VAL A 413 14.43 2.98 -6.13
N GLN A 414 13.11 3.02 -5.93
CA GLN A 414 12.21 1.90 -6.26
C GLN A 414 11.61 2.09 -7.64
N ALA A 415 11.72 1.07 -8.49
CA ALA A 415 10.97 1.00 -9.75
C ALA A 415 9.45 1.02 -9.51
N GLY A 416 8.71 1.66 -10.40
CA GLY A 416 7.27 1.85 -10.26
C GLY A 416 6.44 0.67 -10.75
N SER A 417 6.93 -0.09 -11.73
CA SER A 417 6.19 -1.19 -12.36
C SER A 417 5.61 -2.22 -11.38
N PRO A 418 6.27 -2.59 -10.25
CA PRO A 418 5.67 -3.49 -9.26
C PRO A 418 4.45 -2.90 -8.53
N MET A 419 4.26 -1.59 -8.61
CA MET A 419 3.20 -0.84 -7.93
C MET A 419 2.02 -0.52 -8.83
N ALA A 420 2.14 -0.70 -10.14
CA ALA A 420 1.09 -0.36 -11.10
C ALA A 420 0.37 -1.60 -11.64
N LEU A 421 -0.95 -1.50 -11.77
CA LEU A 421 -1.79 -2.46 -12.51
C LEU A 421 -1.79 -2.13 -14.00
N VAL A 422 -1.96 -0.86 -14.32
CA VAL A 422 -1.80 -0.32 -15.66
C VAL A 422 -0.38 0.21 -15.81
N ASN A 423 0.27 -0.06 -16.95
CA ASN A 423 1.66 0.32 -17.17
C ASN A 423 1.89 1.82 -16.86
N ALA A 424 2.71 2.07 -15.85
CA ALA A 424 3.22 3.39 -15.55
C ALA A 424 4.74 3.29 -15.44
N SER A 425 5.47 3.98 -16.33
CA SER A 425 6.92 4.11 -16.19
C SER A 425 7.20 5.22 -15.17
N ALA A 426 7.64 4.84 -13.99
CA ALA A 426 7.86 5.75 -12.88
C ALA A 426 8.86 5.20 -11.87
N ILE A 427 9.35 6.07 -11.01
CA ILE A 427 10.12 5.67 -9.82
C ILE A 427 9.48 6.22 -8.56
N ARG A 428 9.65 5.51 -7.44
CA ARG A 428 9.32 6.00 -6.11
C ARG A 428 10.57 6.36 -5.33
N ILE A 429 10.58 7.56 -4.75
CA ILE A 429 11.60 8.03 -3.82
C ILE A 429 10.99 8.12 -2.43
N SER A 430 11.67 7.54 -1.42
CA SER A 430 11.25 7.57 -0.02
C SER A 430 12.13 8.51 0.80
N LEU A 431 11.51 9.35 1.62
CA LEU A 431 12.16 10.46 2.35
C LEU A 431 12.77 10.06 3.70
N GLY A 432 12.72 8.76 4.06
CA GLY A 432 13.21 8.29 5.35
C GLY A 432 14.69 8.62 5.61
N ALA A 433 15.51 8.45 4.58
CA ALA A 433 16.94 8.68 4.65
C ALA A 433 17.41 10.01 4.00
N VAL A 434 16.48 10.88 3.58
CA VAL A 434 16.80 12.17 2.93
C VAL A 434 16.87 13.30 3.94
N ASP A 435 17.91 14.11 3.90
CA ASP A 435 17.98 15.39 4.61
C ASP A 435 17.95 16.59 3.62
N LYS A 436 17.97 17.81 4.15
CA LYS A 436 17.94 19.02 3.31
C LYS A 436 19.17 19.15 2.42
N ARG A 437 20.34 18.62 2.83
CA ARG A 437 21.60 18.68 2.06
C ARG A 437 21.54 17.72 0.89
N ASP A 438 20.91 16.58 1.09
CA ASP A 438 20.70 15.57 0.06
C ASP A 438 19.79 16.07 -1.07
N ALA A 439 18.77 16.87 -0.76
CA ALA A 439 17.75 17.29 -1.71
C ALA A 439 18.35 17.90 -2.99
N LYS A 440 19.34 18.78 -2.84
CA LYS A 440 20.04 19.44 -3.97
C LYS A 440 20.82 18.43 -4.82
N ARG A 441 21.58 17.53 -4.18
CA ARG A 441 22.36 16.51 -4.88
C ARG A 441 21.46 15.51 -5.57
N LEU A 442 20.46 14.98 -4.84
CA LEU A 442 19.51 14.01 -5.36
C LEU A 442 18.72 14.54 -6.57
N SER A 443 18.29 15.80 -6.54
CA SER A 443 17.58 16.43 -7.67
C SER A 443 18.47 16.61 -8.89
N ALA A 444 19.75 16.99 -8.70
CA ALA A 444 20.71 17.13 -9.78
C ALA A 444 21.04 15.76 -10.41
N ASP A 445 21.33 14.74 -9.58
CA ASP A 445 21.60 13.37 -10.04
C ASP A 445 20.39 12.81 -10.83
N LEU A 446 19.16 13.03 -10.35
CA LEU A 446 17.95 12.60 -11.05
C LEU A 446 17.76 13.34 -12.38
N SER A 447 18.00 14.64 -12.42
CA SER A 447 17.90 15.43 -13.67
C SER A 447 18.87 14.89 -14.73
N VAL A 448 20.11 14.56 -14.33
CA VAL A 448 21.08 13.90 -15.20
C VAL A 448 20.59 12.52 -15.65
N ALA A 449 20.08 11.69 -14.74
CA ALA A 449 19.54 10.37 -15.07
C ALA A 449 18.39 10.43 -16.09
N LEU A 450 17.53 11.43 -15.98
CA LEU A 450 16.44 11.68 -16.95
C LEU A 450 16.97 12.18 -18.31
N SER A 451 18.05 12.97 -18.33
CA SER A 451 18.63 13.50 -19.59
C SER A 451 19.42 12.46 -20.40
N LEU A 452 19.97 11.43 -19.76
CA LEU A 452 20.67 10.34 -20.44
C LEU A 452 19.77 9.58 -21.42
N GLN A 453 18.50 9.54 -21.18
CA GLN A 453 17.52 8.84 -22.01
C GLN A 453 17.18 9.58 -23.31
N VAL A 454 17.25 10.92 -23.30
CA VAL A 454 16.98 11.74 -24.50
C VAL A 454 18.04 11.53 -25.59
N ARG A 455 19.27 11.14 -25.20
CA ARG A 455 20.40 10.91 -26.13
C ARG A 455 20.44 9.51 -26.74
N ALA A 456 19.72 8.54 -26.18
CA ALA A 456 19.70 7.15 -26.68
C ALA A 456 18.63 6.89 -27.77
N VAL A 457 17.84 7.88 -28.14
CA VAL A 457 16.73 7.77 -29.11
C VAL A 457 17.12 8.41 -30.47
N TYR A 458 18.37 8.91 -30.65
CA TYR A 458 18.86 9.47 -31.92
C TYR A 458 20.04 8.66 -32.47
#